data_25b2bbba2417d03a547d719aa90aa6c1
#
_entry.id   25b2bbba2417d03a547d719aa90aa6c1
#
_cell.length_a   1.000
_cell.length_b   1.000
_cell.length_c   1.000
_cell.angle_alpha   90.00
_cell.angle_beta   90.00
_cell.angle_gamma   90.00
#
_symmetry.space_group_name_H-M   'P 1'
#
loop_
_entity.id
_entity.type
_entity.pdbx_description
1 polymer ?
#
loop_
_entity_poly.entity_id
_entity_poly.type
_entity_poly.pdbx_seq_one_letter_code
_entity_poly.pdbx_strand_id
1 'polypeptide(L)'
;MGQKAEEGVEVRVMYDGMCCLMLLPYHYPQKLENMGIRCQMFSPIKPVLSTHQNYRDHRKVTVIDGHTAFTGGVNLADEYINRKERFGHWKDTAIMIKGDAVKSFTMMFLQMWDAASSKSKNEENYEQYLVPADYKLPEGYKADGFVMPYADSPLDEEQVGEQVYLDILNQAKSYVHIITPYLILDDGMKNAMAYAAKRGIDVKIIMPHIPDKKYAYLLARTYYPELLAAGVKIYEYEPGFTHAKIFVSDDEKAAVGSINLDFRSLYLHFECGTYLYRNSTVADVEKDFEKTLEKC
;
A
#
# COMPACT_ATOMS: atom_id res chain seq x y z
N MET A 1 -14.72 -11.03 -10.94
CA MET A 1 -15.25 -9.74 -11.45
C MET A 1 -16.21 -9.96 -12.61
N GLY A 2 -15.83 -10.66 -13.70
CA GLY A 2 -16.74 -10.89 -14.85
C GLY A 2 -18.09 -11.50 -14.47
N GLN A 3 -18.09 -12.57 -13.68
CA GLN A 3 -19.33 -13.18 -13.19
C GLN A 3 -20.25 -12.17 -12.45
N LYS A 4 -19.68 -11.24 -11.68
CA LYS A 4 -20.47 -10.20 -11.01
C LYS A 4 -21.01 -9.15 -11.98
N ALA A 5 -20.26 -8.82 -13.02
CA ALA A 5 -20.76 -7.95 -14.08
C ALA A 5 -21.94 -8.59 -14.84
N GLU A 6 -21.88 -9.89 -15.14
CA GLU A 6 -23.00 -10.66 -15.70
C GLU A 6 -24.24 -10.70 -14.80
N GLU A 7 -24.05 -10.67 -13.48
CA GLU A 7 -25.12 -10.56 -12.48
C GLU A 7 -25.70 -9.14 -12.35
N GLY A 8 -25.19 -8.18 -13.14
CA GLY A 8 -25.69 -6.79 -13.14
C GLY A 8 -24.94 -5.84 -12.17
N VAL A 9 -23.87 -6.28 -11.54
CA VAL A 9 -23.04 -5.41 -10.68
C VAL A 9 -22.20 -4.47 -11.57
N GLU A 10 -22.20 -3.18 -11.28
CA GLU A 10 -21.29 -2.23 -11.91
C GLU A 10 -19.87 -2.49 -11.44
N VAL A 11 -18.99 -2.89 -12.35
CA VAL A 11 -17.58 -3.18 -12.06
C VAL A 11 -16.69 -2.20 -12.82
N ARG A 12 -15.80 -1.52 -12.11
CA ARG A 12 -14.77 -0.64 -12.67
C ARG A 12 -13.39 -1.17 -12.31
N VAL A 13 -12.51 -1.22 -13.29
CA VAL A 13 -11.11 -1.63 -13.12
C VAL A 13 -10.21 -0.56 -13.71
N MET A 14 -9.24 -0.12 -12.90
CA MET A 14 -8.15 0.73 -13.37
C MET A 14 -6.81 0.06 -13.06
N TYR A 15 -5.87 0.16 -13.99
CA TYR A 15 -4.52 -0.36 -13.81
C TYR A 15 -3.48 0.58 -14.42
N ASP A 16 -2.26 0.52 -13.89
CA ASP A 16 -1.15 1.35 -14.38
C ASP A 16 -0.64 0.86 -15.73
N GLY A 17 -0.56 1.78 -16.70
CA GLY A 17 -0.22 1.44 -18.09
C GLY A 17 1.24 1.05 -18.31
N MET A 18 2.18 1.46 -17.44
CA MET A 18 3.58 1.07 -17.53
C MET A 18 3.87 -0.22 -16.77
N CYS A 19 3.39 -0.33 -15.54
CA CYS A 19 3.67 -1.48 -14.71
C CYS A 19 3.06 -2.78 -15.26
N CYS A 20 1.95 -2.66 -15.99
CA CYS A 20 1.24 -3.80 -16.58
C CYS A 20 1.61 -4.07 -18.05
N LEU A 21 2.40 -3.20 -18.71
CA LEU A 21 2.67 -3.28 -20.15
C LEU A 21 3.22 -4.64 -20.62
N MET A 22 4.14 -5.23 -19.84
CA MET A 22 4.78 -6.50 -20.17
C MET A 22 4.01 -7.73 -19.64
N LEU A 23 3.00 -7.50 -18.81
CA LEU A 23 2.28 -8.57 -18.10
C LEU A 23 0.89 -8.82 -18.67
N LEU A 24 0.23 -7.77 -19.19
CA LEU A 24 -1.11 -7.86 -19.74
C LEU A 24 -1.08 -7.80 -21.27
N PRO A 25 -1.97 -8.55 -21.96
CA PRO A 25 -2.13 -8.42 -23.41
C PRO A 25 -2.53 -7.00 -23.81
N TYR A 26 -2.08 -6.55 -24.97
CA TYR A 26 -2.41 -5.21 -25.50
C TYR A 26 -3.92 -4.93 -25.53
N HIS A 27 -4.74 -5.92 -25.85
CA HIS A 27 -6.20 -5.82 -25.89
C HIS A 27 -6.89 -6.14 -24.54
N TYR A 28 -6.18 -6.07 -23.43
CA TYR A 28 -6.74 -6.42 -22.13
C TYR A 28 -7.94 -5.54 -21.72
N PRO A 29 -7.94 -4.20 -21.95
CA PRO A 29 -9.14 -3.38 -21.70
C PRO A 29 -10.36 -3.89 -22.47
N GLN A 30 -10.22 -4.17 -23.76
CA GLN A 30 -11.30 -4.71 -24.59
C GLN A 30 -11.82 -6.05 -24.06
N LYS A 31 -10.93 -6.90 -23.56
CA LYS A 31 -11.32 -8.16 -22.94
C LYS A 31 -12.21 -7.92 -21.69
N LEU A 32 -11.87 -6.95 -20.86
CA LEU A 32 -12.67 -6.60 -19.69
C LEU A 32 -14.01 -5.97 -20.07
N GLU A 33 -14.02 -5.07 -21.05
CA GLU A 33 -15.23 -4.46 -21.58
C GLU A 33 -16.21 -5.48 -22.15
N ASN A 34 -15.69 -6.48 -22.87
CA ASN A 34 -16.50 -7.61 -23.39
C ASN A 34 -17.12 -8.47 -22.28
N MET A 35 -16.61 -8.38 -21.05
CA MET A 35 -17.17 -9.01 -19.85
C MET A 35 -18.09 -8.09 -19.05
N GLY A 36 -18.49 -6.92 -19.61
CA GLY A 36 -19.31 -5.92 -18.93
C GLY A 36 -18.57 -5.09 -17.88
N ILE A 37 -17.23 -5.14 -17.84
CA ILE A 37 -16.41 -4.40 -16.87
C ILE A 37 -15.91 -3.11 -17.51
N ARG A 38 -16.20 -1.97 -16.90
CA ARG A 38 -15.63 -0.68 -17.33
C ARG A 38 -14.14 -0.67 -16.99
N CYS A 39 -13.27 -0.43 -17.96
CA CYS A 39 -11.83 -0.50 -17.79
C CYS A 39 -11.14 0.79 -18.23
N GLN A 40 -10.19 1.27 -17.42
CA GLN A 40 -9.30 2.38 -17.78
C GLN A 40 -7.85 2.05 -17.50
N MET A 41 -6.95 2.56 -18.35
CA MET A 41 -5.52 2.48 -18.17
C MET A 41 -5.00 3.83 -17.68
N PHE A 42 -4.42 3.84 -16.49
CA PHE A 42 -3.77 5.04 -15.95
C PHE A 42 -2.43 5.28 -16.65
N SER A 43 -2.22 6.50 -17.12
CA SER A 43 -0.96 7.00 -17.69
C SER A 43 -0.26 5.97 -18.63
N PRO A 44 -0.87 5.65 -19.78
CA PRO A 44 -0.24 4.78 -20.77
C PRO A 44 1.08 5.38 -21.25
N ILE A 45 2.06 4.52 -21.56
CA ILE A 45 3.37 4.97 -22.05
C ILE A 45 3.19 5.71 -23.38
N LYS A 46 3.77 6.90 -23.44
CA LYS A 46 3.88 7.69 -24.66
C LYS A 46 5.36 7.75 -25.07
N PRO A 47 5.68 7.68 -26.39
CA PRO A 47 7.06 7.74 -26.88
C PRO A 47 7.61 9.17 -26.84
N VAL A 48 7.57 9.80 -25.67
CA VAL A 48 8.10 11.16 -25.41
C VAL A 48 8.97 11.13 -24.16
N LEU A 49 10.06 11.89 -24.15
CA LEU A 49 10.87 12.07 -22.95
C LEU A 49 10.14 13.05 -22.03
N SER A 50 9.59 12.55 -20.94
CA SER A 50 8.90 13.34 -19.92
C SER A 50 9.10 12.74 -18.54
N THR A 51 9.46 13.57 -17.58
CA THR A 51 9.57 13.18 -16.15
C THR A 51 8.23 12.74 -15.58
N HIS A 52 7.11 13.27 -16.09
CA HIS A 52 5.75 12.87 -15.66
C HIS A 52 5.45 11.40 -15.92
N GLN A 53 6.19 10.70 -16.81
CA GLN A 53 6.05 9.25 -16.98
C GLN A 53 6.53 8.44 -15.76
N ASN A 54 7.24 9.06 -14.83
CA ASN A 54 7.62 8.42 -13.56
C ASN A 54 6.46 8.42 -12.53
N TYR A 55 5.46 9.26 -12.71
CA TYR A 55 4.29 9.31 -11.83
C TYR A 55 3.37 8.12 -12.13
N ARG A 56 3.39 7.13 -11.25
CA ARG A 56 2.68 5.87 -11.40
C ARG A 56 1.65 5.67 -10.30
N ASP A 57 0.52 5.07 -10.64
CA ASP A 57 -0.45 4.65 -9.63
C ASP A 57 -0.02 3.30 -9.05
N HIS A 58 0.51 3.35 -7.83
CA HIS A 58 0.98 2.17 -7.11
C HIS A 58 -0.01 1.71 -6.03
N ARG A 59 -1.16 2.36 -5.91
CA ARG A 59 -2.20 1.99 -4.95
C ARG A 59 -2.83 0.66 -5.29
N LYS A 60 -3.18 -0.11 -4.28
CA LYS A 60 -3.93 -1.35 -4.36
C LYS A 60 -5.21 -1.13 -3.56
N VAL A 61 -6.26 -0.72 -4.25
CA VAL A 61 -7.54 -0.38 -3.64
C VAL A 61 -8.64 -1.20 -4.29
N THR A 62 -9.44 -1.85 -3.47
CA THR A 62 -10.70 -2.47 -3.90
C THR A 62 -11.82 -1.93 -3.01
N VAL A 63 -12.84 -1.35 -3.61
CA VAL A 63 -14.02 -0.87 -2.90
C VAL A 63 -15.24 -1.66 -3.35
N ILE A 64 -16.07 -2.05 -2.41
CA ILE A 64 -17.32 -2.78 -2.66
C ILE A 64 -18.46 -1.97 -2.03
N ASP A 65 -19.38 -1.53 -2.87
CA ASP A 65 -20.64 -0.86 -2.50
C ASP A 65 -20.46 0.33 -1.54
N GLY A 66 -19.28 1.00 -1.54
CA GLY A 66 -19.00 2.15 -0.69
C GLY A 66 -18.91 1.85 0.82
N HIS A 67 -19.04 0.59 1.24
CA HIS A 67 -19.01 0.21 2.66
C HIS A 67 -17.87 -0.74 3.05
N THR A 68 -17.21 -1.39 2.08
CA THR A 68 -16.08 -2.28 2.35
C THR A 68 -14.93 -1.92 1.41
N ALA A 69 -13.73 -1.74 1.96
CA ALA A 69 -12.52 -1.51 1.18
C ALA A 69 -11.41 -2.47 1.60
N PHE A 70 -10.51 -2.75 0.65
CA PHE A 70 -9.26 -3.46 0.88
C PHE A 70 -8.11 -2.64 0.34
N THR A 71 -7.02 -2.56 1.11
CA THR A 71 -5.75 -1.97 0.67
C THR A 71 -4.57 -2.70 1.31
N GLY A 72 -3.37 -2.47 0.79
CA GLY A 72 -2.13 -3.09 1.29
C GLY A 72 -1.09 -3.25 0.19
N GLY A 73 -0.18 -4.21 0.36
CA GLY A 73 0.88 -4.50 -0.61
C GLY A 73 0.46 -5.42 -1.77
N VAL A 74 -0.65 -6.14 -1.63
CA VAL A 74 -1.05 -7.25 -2.52
C VAL A 74 -1.48 -6.76 -3.91
N ASN A 75 -0.77 -7.16 -4.97
CA ASN A 75 -1.24 -7.03 -6.34
C ASN A 75 -2.05 -8.25 -6.79
N LEU A 76 -2.88 -8.07 -7.81
CA LEU A 76 -3.67 -9.16 -8.41
C LEU A 76 -2.81 -10.01 -9.36
N ALA A 77 -1.91 -10.81 -8.80
CA ALA A 77 -1.07 -11.73 -9.54
C ALA A 77 -0.81 -13.01 -8.71
N ASP A 78 -0.50 -14.12 -9.40
CA ASP A 78 -0.43 -15.46 -8.81
C ASP A 78 0.72 -15.62 -7.80
N GLU A 79 1.83 -14.89 -7.97
CA GLU A 79 2.94 -14.88 -7.03
C GLU A 79 2.56 -14.29 -5.65
N TYR A 80 1.66 -13.31 -5.59
CA TYR A 80 1.23 -12.68 -4.33
C TYR A 80 0.40 -13.60 -3.43
N ILE A 81 -0.16 -14.65 -4.02
CA ILE A 81 -0.95 -15.67 -3.29
C ILE A 81 -0.26 -17.04 -3.29
N ASN A 82 1.04 -17.09 -3.63
CA ASN A 82 1.87 -18.28 -3.66
C ASN A 82 1.34 -19.42 -4.57
N ARG A 83 0.54 -19.09 -5.60
CA ARG A 83 0.18 -20.03 -6.69
C ARG A 83 1.30 -20.23 -7.69
N LYS A 84 2.19 -19.24 -7.79
CA LYS A 84 3.41 -19.28 -8.63
C LYS A 84 4.58 -18.85 -7.77
N GLU A 85 5.52 -19.75 -7.58
CA GLU A 85 6.79 -19.41 -6.91
C GLU A 85 7.68 -18.61 -7.86
N ARG A 86 8.16 -17.44 -7.37
CA ARG A 86 9.05 -16.55 -8.13
C ARG A 86 10.31 -16.15 -7.36
N PHE A 87 10.17 -15.85 -6.08
CA PHE A 87 11.24 -15.42 -5.17
C PHE A 87 11.11 -16.14 -3.82
N GLY A 88 10.92 -17.46 -3.84
CA GLY A 88 10.54 -18.22 -2.67
C GLY A 88 9.11 -17.91 -2.21
N HIS A 89 8.82 -18.11 -0.94
CA HIS A 89 7.52 -17.77 -0.37
C HIS A 89 7.30 -16.27 -0.37
N TRP A 90 6.17 -15.84 -0.93
CA TRP A 90 5.76 -14.43 -0.97
C TRP A 90 4.93 -14.07 0.28
N LYS A 91 5.44 -13.15 1.11
CA LYS A 91 4.72 -12.61 2.27
C LYS A 91 4.25 -11.21 1.96
N ASP A 92 2.96 -10.98 2.12
CA ASP A 92 2.37 -9.66 1.98
C ASP A 92 1.33 -9.40 3.07
N THR A 93 0.84 -8.17 3.19
CA THR A 93 -0.18 -7.77 4.16
C THR A 93 -1.20 -6.87 3.46
N ALA A 94 -2.47 -7.09 3.78
CA ALA A 94 -3.59 -6.25 3.39
C ALA A 94 -4.53 -6.06 4.56
N ILE A 95 -5.26 -4.95 4.55
CA ILE A 95 -6.28 -4.63 5.55
C ILE A 95 -7.65 -4.52 4.88
N MET A 96 -8.67 -5.05 5.55
CA MET A 96 -10.07 -4.84 5.21
C MET A 96 -10.66 -3.78 6.13
N ILE A 97 -11.34 -2.80 5.55
CA ILE A 97 -11.94 -1.68 6.25
C ILE A 97 -13.43 -1.66 5.94
N LYS A 98 -14.26 -1.36 6.93
CA LYS A 98 -15.70 -1.25 6.81
C LYS A 98 -16.22 0.03 7.44
N GLY A 99 -17.30 0.57 6.87
CA GLY A 99 -17.97 1.77 7.37
C GLY A 99 -17.46 3.07 6.77
N ASP A 100 -17.55 4.18 7.51
CA ASP A 100 -17.37 5.54 6.98
C ASP A 100 -15.98 5.82 6.39
N ALA A 101 -14.93 5.20 6.91
CA ALA A 101 -13.57 5.33 6.39
C ALA A 101 -13.44 4.87 4.92
N VAL A 102 -14.34 4.01 4.44
CA VAL A 102 -14.35 3.53 3.05
C VAL A 102 -14.65 4.64 2.05
N LYS A 103 -15.35 5.71 2.46
CA LYS A 103 -15.61 6.89 1.62
C LYS A 103 -14.31 7.50 1.06
N SER A 104 -13.26 7.56 1.86
CA SER A 104 -11.95 8.07 1.41
C SER A 104 -11.36 7.21 0.28
N PHE A 105 -11.41 5.89 0.38
CA PHE A 105 -10.94 5.00 -0.69
C PHE A 105 -11.82 5.09 -1.94
N THR A 106 -13.13 5.23 -1.77
CA THR A 106 -14.05 5.47 -2.88
C THR A 106 -13.67 6.74 -3.64
N MET A 107 -13.43 7.84 -2.92
CA MET A 107 -13.00 9.11 -3.52
C MET A 107 -11.63 9.00 -4.19
N MET A 108 -10.65 8.34 -3.56
CA MET A 108 -9.33 8.10 -4.16
C MET A 108 -9.44 7.38 -5.51
N PHE A 109 -10.29 6.36 -5.59
CA PHE A 109 -10.52 5.64 -6.84
C PHE A 109 -11.22 6.52 -7.89
N LEU A 110 -12.30 7.21 -7.52
CA LEU A 110 -13.10 8.01 -8.45
C LEU A 110 -12.34 9.22 -9.00
N GLN A 111 -11.54 9.90 -8.17
CA GLN A 111 -10.68 11.01 -8.63
C GLN A 111 -9.67 10.55 -9.68
N MET A 112 -9.04 9.39 -9.47
CA MET A 112 -8.10 8.86 -10.47
C MET A 112 -8.81 8.32 -11.70
N TRP A 113 -10.01 7.78 -11.54
CA TRP A 113 -10.86 7.37 -12.65
C TRP A 113 -11.16 8.54 -13.57
N ASP A 114 -11.50 9.69 -13.03
CA ASP A 114 -11.73 10.91 -13.80
C ASP A 114 -10.46 11.44 -14.44
N ALA A 115 -9.36 11.46 -13.69
CA ALA A 115 -8.08 11.92 -14.21
C ALA A 115 -7.56 11.06 -15.39
N ALA A 116 -7.89 9.77 -15.40
CA ALA A 116 -7.53 8.85 -16.48
C ALA A 116 -8.51 8.92 -17.66
N SER A 117 -9.70 9.48 -17.48
CA SER A 117 -10.72 9.53 -18.53
C SER A 117 -10.35 10.53 -19.63
N SER A 118 -10.30 10.05 -20.88
CA SER A 118 -10.14 10.91 -22.07
C SER A 118 -11.46 11.52 -22.56
N LYS A 119 -12.60 11.05 -22.07
CA LYS A 119 -13.91 11.56 -22.44
C LYS A 119 -14.20 12.82 -21.64
N SER A 120 -14.73 13.84 -22.32
CA SER A 120 -15.19 15.09 -21.68
C SER A 120 -15.94 14.76 -20.40
N LYS A 121 -15.59 15.45 -19.32
CA LYS A 121 -16.20 15.35 -17.99
C LYS A 121 -17.72 15.10 -18.12
N ASN A 122 -18.12 13.85 -18.16
CA ASN A 122 -19.49 13.55 -17.80
C ASN A 122 -19.56 13.88 -16.31
N GLU A 123 -20.42 14.78 -15.93
CA GLU A 123 -20.75 15.10 -14.54
C GLU A 123 -21.43 13.87 -13.92
N GLU A 124 -20.64 12.83 -13.67
CA GLU A 124 -21.14 11.66 -12.98
C GLU A 124 -21.37 12.04 -11.52
N ASN A 125 -22.58 11.82 -11.02
CA ASN A 125 -22.86 12.09 -9.61
C ASN A 125 -22.18 11.02 -8.72
N TYR A 126 -21.06 11.37 -8.12
CA TYR A 126 -20.33 10.47 -7.24
C TYR A 126 -20.93 10.32 -5.85
N GLU A 127 -21.86 11.18 -5.46
CA GLU A 127 -22.55 11.08 -4.16
C GLU A 127 -23.23 9.72 -3.97
N GLN A 128 -23.76 9.15 -5.04
CA GLN A 128 -24.37 7.81 -5.01
C GLN A 128 -23.41 6.69 -4.54
N TYR A 129 -22.09 6.85 -4.71
CA TYR A 129 -21.08 5.89 -4.30
C TYR A 129 -20.51 6.17 -2.88
N LEU A 130 -20.86 7.32 -2.29
CA LEU A 130 -20.41 7.73 -0.97
C LEU A 130 -21.44 7.44 0.11
N VAL A 131 -22.66 7.17 -0.27
CA VAL A 131 -23.70 6.73 0.67
C VAL A 131 -23.45 5.25 0.94
N PRO A 132 -23.12 4.85 2.17
CA PRO A 132 -23.02 3.43 2.48
C PRO A 132 -24.37 2.78 2.20
N ALA A 133 -24.39 1.72 1.40
CA ALA A 133 -25.52 0.81 1.43
C ALA A 133 -25.78 0.45 2.90
N ASP A 134 -27.03 0.18 3.30
CA ASP A 134 -27.45 -0.11 4.68
C ASP A 134 -26.62 -1.23 5.32
N TYR A 135 -25.31 -0.92 5.54
CA TYR A 135 -24.36 -1.84 6.11
C TYR A 135 -24.54 -1.83 7.65
N LYS A 136 -25.03 -2.94 8.16
CA LYS A 136 -25.06 -3.18 9.59
C LYS A 136 -23.80 -3.94 9.99
N LEU A 137 -23.11 -3.41 10.99
CA LEU A 137 -22.02 -4.16 11.63
C LEU A 137 -22.55 -5.51 12.13
N PRO A 138 -21.75 -6.57 12.07
CA PRO A 138 -22.13 -7.86 12.66
C PRO A 138 -22.57 -7.69 14.11
N GLU A 139 -23.55 -8.49 14.54
CA GLU A 139 -24.03 -8.46 15.92
C GLU A 139 -22.86 -8.69 16.90
N GLY A 140 -22.77 -7.85 17.91
CA GLY A 140 -21.70 -7.90 18.91
C GLY A 140 -20.39 -7.20 18.51
N TYR A 141 -20.25 -6.72 17.26
CA TYR A 141 -19.08 -5.91 16.87
C TYR A 141 -19.17 -4.51 17.45
N LYS A 142 -18.11 -4.08 18.13
CA LYS A 142 -17.95 -2.71 18.59
C LYS A 142 -16.79 -2.07 17.82
N ALA A 143 -17.06 -0.96 17.16
CA ALA A 143 -16.00 -0.13 16.60
C ALA A 143 -15.17 0.47 17.74
N ASP A 144 -13.86 0.46 17.59
CA ASP A 144 -12.91 1.01 18.54
C ASP A 144 -11.85 1.85 17.83
N GLY A 145 -11.26 2.81 18.55
CA GLY A 145 -10.19 3.65 18.06
C GLY A 145 -10.55 4.44 16.80
N PHE A 146 -9.53 4.74 16.02
CA PHE A 146 -9.64 5.54 14.79
C PHE A 146 -9.01 4.83 13.61
N VAL A 147 -9.66 4.93 12.46
CA VAL A 147 -9.18 4.42 11.17
C VAL A 147 -9.15 5.60 10.20
N MET A 148 -7.96 5.99 9.76
CA MET A 148 -7.74 7.13 8.88
C MET A 148 -7.07 6.69 7.58
N PRO A 149 -7.84 6.49 6.49
CA PRO A 149 -7.26 6.32 5.17
C PRO A 149 -6.57 7.62 4.73
N TYR A 150 -5.41 7.50 4.11
CA TYR A 150 -4.69 8.61 3.52
C TYR A 150 -4.16 8.25 2.13
N ALA A 151 -4.00 9.26 1.30
CA ALA A 151 -3.38 9.16 -0.01
C ALA A 151 -2.14 10.04 -0.06
N ASP A 152 -1.21 9.65 -0.91
CA ASP A 152 -0.03 10.44 -1.26
C ASP A 152 -0.02 10.70 -2.76
N SER A 153 0.44 11.88 -3.17
CA SER A 153 0.41 12.34 -4.55
C SER A 153 1.74 12.99 -4.92
N PRO A 154 2.35 12.62 -6.05
CA PRO A 154 3.55 13.29 -6.53
C PRO A 154 3.27 14.64 -7.20
N LEU A 155 2.04 15.14 -7.17
CA LEU A 155 1.60 16.36 -7.85
C LEU A 155 1.41 17.55 -6.90
N ASP A 156 1.57 17.34 -5.61
CA ASP A 156 1.55 18.39 -4.60
C ASP A 156 2.90 18.43 -3.84
N GLU A 157 3.04 19.33 -2.89
CA GLU A 157 4.27 19.53 -2.12
C GLU A 157 4.25 18.76 -0.78
N GLU A 158 3.21 17.95 -0.53
CA GLU A 158 3.00 17.23 0.72
C GLU A 158 3.37 15.74 0.56
N GLN A 159 4.38 15.27 1.28
CA GLN A 159 4.78 13.86 1.35
C GLN A 159 4.07 13.18 2.53
N VAL A 160 2.77 12.96 2.38
CA VAL A 160 1.90 12.45 3.46
C VAL A 160 2.38 11.09 3.97
N GLY A 161 2.80 10.20 3.08
CA GLY A 161 3.29 8.87 3.43
C GLY A 161 4.54 8.91 4.30
N GLU A 162 5.50 9.75 3.92
CA GLU A 162 6.73 9.97 4.70
C GLU A 162 6.41 10.59 6.06
N GLN A 163 5.56 11.62 6.09
CA GLN A 163 5.16 12.30 7.32
C GLN A 163 4.49 11.36 8.32
N VAL A 164 3.62 10.46 7.85
CA VAL A 164 2.99 9.42 8.69
C VAL A 164 4.05 8.50 9.32
N TYR A 165 5.03 8.06 8.55
CA TYR A 165 6.08 7.20 9.07
C TYR A 165 7.02 7.93 10.04
N LEU A 166 7.37 9.18 9.74
CA LEU A 166 8.14 10.05 10.64
C LEU A 166 7.39 10.32 11.95
N ASP A 167 6.07 10.55 11.89
CA ASP A 167 5.25 10.75 13.07
C ASP A 167 5.26 9.53 13.98
N ILE A 168 5.09 8.31 13.43
CA ILE A 168 5.16 7.07 14.20
C ILE A 168 6.53 6.94 14.88
N LEU A 169 7.63 7.13 14.15
CA LEU A 169 9.01 7.03 14.69
C LEU A 169 9.28 8.06 15.79
N ASN A 170 8.85 9.30 15.59
CA ASN A 170 9.10 10.39 16.54
C ASN A 170 8.28 10.29 17.82
N GLN A 171 7.04 9.77 17.73
CA GLN A 171 6.16 9.64 18.88
C GLN A 171 6.31 8.30 19.63
N ALA A 172 7.05 7.34 19.10
CA ALA A 172 7.27 6.04 19.70
C ALA A 172 7.89 6.13 21.10
N LYS A 173 7.39 5.31 22.03
CA LYS A 173 7.80 5.25 23.45
C LYS A 173 8.51 3.95 23.80
N SER A 174 8.15 2.83 23.15
CA SER A 174 8.65 1.50 23.45
C SER A 174 9.24 0.83 22.22
N TYR A 175 8.50 0.76 21.13
CA TYR A 175 8.94 0.06 19.92
C TYR A 175 8.36 0.65 18.62
N VAL A 176 9.08 0.42 17.52
CA VAL A 176 8.57 0.57 16.14
C VAL A 176 9.02 -0.65 15.35
N HIS A 177 8.08 -1.41 14.84
CA HIS A 177 8.32 -2.58 14.01
C HIS A 177 7.87 -2.34 12.58
N ILE A 178 8.73 -2.66 11.63
CA ILE A 178 8.58 -2.28 10.21
C ILE A 178 8.76 -3.52 9.33
N ILE A 179 7.89 -3.73 8.36
CA ILE A 179 8.15 -4.62 7.22
C ILE A 179 8.13 -3.79 5.95
N THR A 180 9.16 -3.90 5.14
CA THR A 180 9.24 -3.22 3.85
C THR A 180 10.06 -4.03 2.85
N PRO A 181 9.70 -4.05 1.55
CA PRO A 181 10.48 -4.76 0.54
C PRO A 181 11.77 -4.02 0.13
N TYR A 182 11.81 -2.72 0.36
CA TYR A 182 12.92 -1.85 -0.03
C TYR A 182 13.30 -0.92 1.11
N LEU A 183 14.59 -0.58 1.18
CA LEU A 183 15.14 0.34 2.18
C LEU A 183 16.12 1.29 1.48
N ILE A 184 15.56 2.32 0.84
CA ILE A 184 16.31 3.35 0.11
C ILE A 184 15.88 4.69 0.68
N LEU A 185 16.53 5.09 1.76
CA LEU A 185 16.11 6.18 2.63
C LEU A 185 16.72 7.50 2.21
N ASP A 186 16.00 8.57 2.43
CA ASP A 186 16.57 9.90 2.54
C ASP A 186 17.22 10.11 3.92
N ASP A 187 17.87 11.24 4.11
CA ASP A 187 18.52 11.58 5.38
C ASP A 187 17.51 11.80 6.51
N GLY A 188 16.31 12.30 6.23
CA GLY A 188 15.25 12.54 7.20
C GLY A 188 14.79 11.24 7.85
N MET A 189 14.35 10.28 7.04
CA MET A 189 13.87 8.98 7.50
C MET A 189 14.98 8.17 8.17
N LYS A 190 16.20 8.14 7.59
CA LYS A 190 17.36 7.47 8.18
C LYS A 190 17.67 8.02 9.57
N ASN A 191 17.74 9.33 9.71
CA ASN A 191 18.02 10.00 10.99
C ASN A 191 16.90 9.76 12.01
N ALA A 192 15.63 9.74 11.60
CA ALA A 192 14.51 9.46 12.50
C ALA A 192 14.59 8.03 13.07
N MET A 193 14.88 7.02 12.25
CA MET A 193 15.08 5.63 12.70
C MET A 193 16.27 5.51 13.66
N ALA A 194 17.41 6.09 13.29
CA ALA A 194 18.60 6.09 14.13
C ALA A 194 18.37 6.82 15.46
N TYR A 195 17.67 7.93 15.44
CA TYR A 195 17.34 8.70 16.63
C TYR A 195 16.36 7.96 17.54
N ALA A 196 15.34 7.32 16.97
CA ALA A 196 14.41 6.48 17.74
C ALA A 196 15.16 5.38 18.49
N ALA A 197 16.04 4.63 17.81
CA ALA A 197 16.87 3.59 18.44
C ALA A 197 17.79 4.16 19.52
N LYS A 198 18.44 5.31 19.30
CA LYS A 198 19.29 5.98 20.32
C LYS A 198 18.50 6.48 21.52
N ARG A 199 17.20 6.76 21.40
CA ARG A 199 16.31 7.04 22.52
C ARG A 199 15.96 5.81 23.35
N GLY A 200 16.36 4.61 22.93
CA GLY A 200 16.04 3.34 23.57
C GLY A 200 14.77 2.67 23.04
N ILE A 201 14.22 3.15 21.93
CA ILE A 201 13.07 2.52 21.25
C ILE A 201 13.56 1.25 20.54
N ASP A 202 12.84 0.14 20.67
CA ASP A 202 13.12 -1.10 19.95
C ASP A 202 12.68 -0.97 18.48
N VAL A 203 13.59 -0.54 17.61
CA VAL A 203 13.33 -0.40 16.18
C VAL A 203 13.77 -1.68 15.48
N LYS A 204 12.81 -2.41 14.88
CA LYS A 204 13.05 -3.62 14.09
C LYS A 204 12.57 -3.43 12.67
N ILE A 205 13.37 -3.89 11.69
CA ILE A 205 13.02 -3.86 10.27
C ILE A 205 13.14 -5.28 9.71
N ILE A 206 12.10 -5.77 9.06
CA ILE A 206 12.12 -7.02 8.29
C ILE A 206 12.21 -6.70 6.80
N MET A 207 13.24 -7.22 6.16
CA MET A 207 13.54 -7.12 4.74
C MET A 207 13.39 -8.48 4.04
N PRO A 208 13.25 -8.54 2.70
CA PRO A 208 13.29 -9.82 2.00
C PRO A 208 14.71 -10.41 1.98
N HIS A 209 14.83 -11.74 2.17
CA HIS A 209 16.06 -12.47 1.97
C HIS A 209 16.33 -12.73 0.48
N ILE A 210 15.29 -13.09 -0.28
CA ILE A 210 15.39 -13.30 -1.72
C ILE A 210 14.81 -12.08 -2.44
N PRO A 211 15.66 -11.16 -2.97
CA PRO A 211 15.17 -9.91 -3.56
C PRO A 211 14.60 -10.11 -4.97
N ASP A 212 13.56 -9.34 -5.31
CA ASP A 212 13.06 -9.22 -6.68
C ASP A 212 13.97 -8.37 -7.58
N LYS A 213 14.67 -7.39 -6.99
CA LYS A 213 15.58 -6.46 -7.66
C LYS A 213 16.92 -6.40 -6.94
N LYS A 214 17.91 -7.08 -7.50
CA LYS A 214 19.26 -7.17 -6.91
C LYS A 214 19.91 -5.80 -6.64
N TYR A 215 19.72 -4.83 -7.52
CA TYR A 215 20.29 -3.48 -7.33
C TYR A 215 19.67 -2.75 -6.12
N ALA A 216 18.35 -2.86 -5.95
CA ALA A 216 17.65 -2.24 -4.81
C ALA A 216 18.08 -2.89 -3.48
N TYR A 217 18.26 -4.21 -3.48
CA TYR A 217 18.77 -4.95 -2.32
C TYR A 217 20.21 -4.56 -1.96
N LEU A 218 21.09 -4.46 -2.96
CA LEU A 218 22.48 -4.02 -2.73
C LEU A 218 22.52 -2.58 -2.19
N LEU A 219 21.68 -1.70 -2.70
CA LEU A 219 21.57 -0.33 -2.21
C LEU A 219 21.03 -0.30 -0.77
N ALA A 220 20.00 -1.09 -0.46
CA ALA A 220 19.45 -1.19 0.90
C ALA A 220 20.53 -1.56 1.91
N ARG A 221 21.41 -2.51 1.56
CA ARG A 221 22.52 -2.95 2.43
C ARG A 221 23.56 -1.86 2.72
N THR A 222 23.62 -0.80 1.94
CA THR A 222 24.52 0.33 2.24
C THR A 222 24.06 1.14 3.46
N TYR A 223 22.76 1.10 3.80
CA TYR A 223 22.21 1.73 5.00
C TYR A 223 22.38 0.89 6.28
N TYR A 224 22.57 -0.43 6.16
CA TYR A 224 22.66 -1.34 7.29
C TYR A 224 23.72 -0.96 8.31
N PRO A 225 24.99 -0.66 7.93
CA PRO A 225 26.04 -0.37 8.91
C PRO A 225 25.70 0.82 9.82
N GLU A 226 25.13 1.89 9.26
CA GLU A 226 24.77 3.08 10.02
C GLU A 226 23.58 2.83 10.95
N LEU A 227 22.53 2.16 10.45
CA LEU A 227 21.34 1.84 11.23
C LEU A 227 21.65 0.85 12.36
N LEU A 228 22.43 -0.20 12.08
CA LEU A 228 22.86 -1.17 13.09
C LEU A 228 23.73 -0.52 14.17
N ALA A 229 24.65 0.37 13.78
CA ALA A 229 25.48 1.12 14.72
C ALA A 229 24.64 2.06 15.62
N ALA A 230 23.49 2.53 15.14
CA ALA A 230 22.56 3.32 15.93
C ALA A 230 21.68 2.48 16.88
N GLY A 231 21.65 1.15 16.71
CA GLY A 231 20.85 0.23 17.53
C GLY A 231 19.56 -0.27 16.86
N VAL A 232 19.33 0.07 15.59
CA VAL A 232 18.24 -0.51 14.79
C VAL A 232 18.56 -1.98 14.51
N LYS A 233 17.58 -2.85 14.63
CA LYS A 233 17.70 -4.29 14.35
C LYS A 233 17.12 -4.58 12.97
N ILE A 234 17.91 -5.25 12.11
CA ILE A 234 17.49 -5.57 10.73
C ILE A 234 17.50 -7.08 10.57
N TYR A 235 16.40 -7.62 10.10
CA TYR A 235 16.16 -9.04 9.88
C TYR A 235 15.83 -9.31 8.42
N GLU A 236 16.14 -10.48 7.92
CA GLU A 236 15.79 -10.92 6.57
C GLU A 236 14.85 -12.11 6.62
N TYR A 237 13.72 -12.02 5.94
CA TYR A 237 12.72 -13.07 5.86
C TYR A 237 13.25 -14.26 5.04
N GLU A 238 13.75 -15.29 5.70
CA GLU A 238 14.46 -16.43 5.07
C GLU A 238 13.63 -17.19 4.02
N PRO A 239 12.31 -17.42 4.20
CA PRO A 239 11.55 -18.22 3.22
C PRO A 239 11.43 -17.58 1.83
N GLY A 240 11.74 -16.26 1.69
CA GLY A 240 11.67 -15.65 0.38
C GLY A 240 11.54 -14.14 0.37
N PHE A 241 10.51 -13.64 -0.33
CA PHE A 241 10.28 -12.21 -0.53
C PHE A 241 9.15 -11.69 0.36
N THR A 242 9.45 -10.71 1.21
CA THR A 242 8.41 -9.94 1.89
C THR A 242 8.10 -8.68 1.13
N HIS A 243 6.81 -8.48 0.85
CA HIS A 243 6.31 -7.30 0.12
C HIS A 243 5.30 -6.48 0.93
N ALA A 244 5.09 -6.80 2.19
CA ALA A 244 4.29 -6.02 3.11
C ALA A 244 4.89 -4.63 3.34
N LYS A 245 4.05 -3.64 3.56
CA LYS A 245 4.42 -2.28 3.96
C LYS A 245 3.62 -1.96 5.20
N ILE A 246 4.26 -2.19 6.34
CA ILE A 246 3.65 -1.93 7.64
C ILE A 246 4.61 -1.18 8.55
N PHE A 247 4.04 -0.32 9.36
CA PHE A 247 4.62 0.23 10.58
C PHE A 247 3.67 -0.07 11.72
N VAL A 248 4.18 -0.53 12.85
CA VAL A 248 3.39 -0.70 14.06
C VAL A 248 4.19 -0.25 15.27
N SER A 249 3.56 0.41 16.23
CA SER A 249 4.22 1.04 17.38
C SER A 249 3.35 1.01 18.61
N ASP A 250 3.95 0.61 19.73
CA ASP A 250 3.46 0.82 21.10
C ASP A 250 2.06 0.23 21.37
N ASP A 251 1.58 -0.75 20.62
CA ASP A 251 0.21 -1.27 20.65
C ASP A 251 -0.87 -0.19 20.42
N GLU A 252 -0.46 1.04 20.02
CA GLU A 252 -1.37 2.17 19.83
C GLU A 252 -1.54 2.56 18.36
N LYS A 253 -0.51 2.37 17.52
CA LYS A 253 -0.48 2.89 16.15
C LYS A 253 -0.06 1.83 15.15
N ALA A 254 -0.69 1.82 14.00
CA ALA A 254 -0.18 1.09 12.85
C ALA A 254 -0.48 1.82 11.55
N ALA A 255 0.38 1.64 10.55
CA ALA A 255 0.13 2.02 9.17
C ALA A 255 0.26 0.79 8.28
N VAL A 256 -0.76 0.55 7.44
CA VAL A 256 -0.79 -0.54 6.44
C VAL A 256 -1.18 0.05 5.11
N GLY A 257 -0.37 -0.18 4.07
CA GLY A 257 -0.66 0.43 2.77
C GLY A 257 0.21 -0.07 1.62
N SER A 258 0.34 0.79 0.62
CA SER A 258 1.12 0.52 -0.58
C SER A 258 2.53 1.13 -0.55
N ILE A 259 2.84 2.01 0.42
CA ILE A 259 4.01 2.89 0.48
C ILE A 259 5.24 2.12 0.94
N ASN A 260 6.22 1.95 0.06
CA ASN A 260 7.53 1.39 0.39
C ASN A 260 8.45 2.46 1.02
N LEU A 261 9.48 2.01 1.74
CA LEU A 261 10.59 2.86 2.15
C LEU A 261 11.63 2.99 1.01
N ASP A 262 11.20 3.57 -0.10
CA ASP A 262 12.09 3.92 -1.21
C ASP A 262 11.68 5.26 -1.85
N PHE A 263 12.65 5.93 -2.46
CA PHE A 263 12.47 7.27 -3.05
C PHE A 263 11.34 7.32 -4.08
N ARG A 264 11.14 6.26 -4.86
CA ARG A 264 10.10 6.24 -5.87
C ARG A 264 8.71 6.20 -5.25
N SER A 265 8.53 5.43 -4.21
CA SER A 265 7.26 5.31 -3.48
C SER A 265 6.94 6.61 -2.71
N LEU A 266 7.95 7.18 -2.05
CA LEU A 266 7.76 8.38 -1.21
C LEU A 266 7.57 9.67 -2.01
N TYR A 267 8.08 9.76 -3.26
CA TYR A 267 8.13 11.05 -3.98
C TYR A 267 7.59 11.03 -5.41
N LEU A 268 7.38 9.86 -6.02
CA LEU A 268 7.05 9.77 -7.45
C LEU A 268 5.77 8.99 -7.77
N HIS A 269 5.22 8.26 -6.81
CA HIS A 269 4.02 7.45 -7.01
C HIS A 269 2.80 8.04 -6.32
N PHE A 270 1.63 7.77 -6.91
CA PHE A 270 0.39 7.84 -6.17
C PHE A 270 0.32 6.61 -5.27
N GLU A 271 0.24 6.83 -3.99
CA GLU A 271 0.21 5.80 -2.96
C GLU A 271 -0.97 5.98 -2.02
N CYS A 272 -1.26 5.00 -1.20
CA CYS A 272 -2.23 5.11 -0.14
C CYS A 272 -1.90 4.20 1.04
N GLY A 273 -2.46 4.55 2.18
CA GLY A 273 -2.38 3.75 3.38
C GLY A 273 -3.58 3.95 4.28
N THR A 274 -3.61 3.15 5.33
CA THR A 274 -4.55 3.26 6.45
C THR A 274 -3.75 3.44 7.71
N TYR A 275 -3.94 4.55 8.38
CA TYR A 275 -3.41 4.78 9.71
C TYR A 275 -4.44 4.34 10.75
N LEU A 276 -4.01 3.52 11.68
CA LEU A 276 -4.80 3.00 12.79
C LEU A 276 -4.30 3.63 14.10
N TYR A 277 -5.22 4.11 14.90
CA TYR A 277 -4.89 4.66 16.20
C TYR A 277 -5.83 4.12 17.28
N ARG A 278 -5.26 3.44 18.29
CA ARG A 278 -5.97 2.80 19.41
C ARG A 278 -7.12 1.90 18.95
N ASN A 279 -6.91 1.23 17.81
CA ASN A 279 -7.84 0.27 17.23
C ASN A 279 -7.32 -1.14 17.51
N SER A 280 -8.21 -2.07 17.82
CA SER A 280 -7.84 -3.47 18.14
C SER A 280 -7.05 -4.16 17.03
N THR A 281 -7.20 -3.74 15.76
CA THR A 281 -6.44 -4.25 14.62
C THR A 281 -4.93 -3.94 14.72
N VAL A 282 -4.51 -2.95 15.51
CA VAL A 282 -3.08 -2.68 15.76
C VAL A 282 -2.40 -3.92 16.33
N ALA A 283 -3.04 -4.61 17.27
CA ALA A 283 -2.53 -5.86 17.82
C ALA A 283 -2.44 -7.00 16.79
N ASP A 284 -3.34 -7.03 15.80
CA ASP A 284 -3.26 -8.01 14.71
C ASP A 284 -2.09 -7.72 13.77
N VAL A 285 -1.79 -6.44 13.51
CA VAL A 285 -0.62 -6.02 12.72
C VAL A 285 0.68 -6.40 13.44
N GLU A 286 0.77 -6.15 14.76
CA GLU A 286 1.92 -6.56 15.57
C GLU A 286 2.09 -8.07 15.58
N LYS A 287 1.02 -8.81 15.77
CA LYS A 287 1.05 -10.28 15.71
C LYS A 287 1.49 -10.83 14.34
N ASP A 288 1.12 -10.16 13.24
CA ASP A 288 1.58 -10.52 11.89
C ASP A 288 3.08 -10.24 11.73
N PHE A 289 3.57 -9.13 12.31
CA PHE A 289 4.99 -8.81 12.37
C PHE A 289 5.78 -9.89 13.14
N GLU A 290 5.39 -10.20 14.37
CA GLU A 290 6.08 -11.18 15.21
C GLU A 290 6.11 -12.58 14.57
N LYS A 291 5.00 -13.06 14.00
CA LYS A 291 4.96 -14.31 13.23
C LYS A 291 5.87 -14.31 12.00
N THR A 292 6.10 -13.15 11.42
CA THR A 292 7.02 -13.00 10.29
C THR A 292 8.45 -13.01 10.78
N LEU A 293 8.73 -12.37 11.92
CA LEU A 293 10.04 -12.32 12.58
C LEU A 293 10.53 -13.72 12.99
N GLU A 294 9.64 -14.61 13.44
CA GLU A 294 9.97 -16.01 13.76
C GLU A 294 10.58 -16.79 12.58
N LYS A 295 10.44 -16.27 11.36
CA LYS A 295 10.95 -16.88 10.12
C LYS A 295 12.13 -16.10 9.51
N CYS A 296 12.76 -15.25 10.28
CA CYS A 296 13.88 -14.41 9.85
C CYS A 296 15.21 -14.92 10.41
#